data_8d4e3861278450dbf4de59c4510f85c1
#
_entry.id   8d4e3861278450dbf4de59c4510f85c1
#
_cell.length_a   1.000
_cell.length_b   1.000
_cell.length_c   1.000
_cell.angle_alpha   90.00
_cell.angle_beta   90.00
_cell.angle_gamma   90.00
#
_symmetry.space_group_name_H-M   'P 1'
#
loop_
_entity.id
_entity.type
_entity.pdbx_description
1 polymer ?
#
loop_
_entity_poly.entity_id
_entity_poly.type
_entity_poly.pdbx_seq_one_letter_code
_entity_poly.pdbx_strand_id
1 'polypeptide(L)'
;MKLLVLFFTLTITLFASNITHFTYAGAINPASSAFVKKSINEANKQNSQLIIFELNTPGGLLSSTRDIVTQILNSKIPIVVYVSPKGSRAASAGTFILYASHIAVMSEGTNVGAATPVQIAFTEEKDTTPSTMQTKAINDASAYIESLAKLRNRNIQWAKESVTKGSSVDSQKALELGVIDFIANDMDSLLKKLDGLELQIDKKIVKLDITNSKVHTVEEGFKIKLLSYLSNPSIAYGLLLLAIYGIFFELMNPGSIFPGVTGLISGALALYSLNILPFEIAGLLLILIGLVLMIAEVFIVGFGILGIGGVVSFVFGSLILFDEKTLGVDISLSLIIAFALVSTAIFIYLLRIIIQERKQKAKTGIDEMIGAVAKVIKRKNDIYKVEIHSEVWNAKSKEEIQVGKEVIVESIDGLVLQIKPKKE
;
A
#
# COMPACT_ATOMS: atom_id res chain seq x y z
N MET A 1 -79.31 10.52 30.53
CA MET A 1 -78.55 9.36 30.19
C MET A 1 -77.72 9.70 28.93
N LYS A 2 -76.52 10.19 29.14
CA LYS A 2 -75.61 10.61 27.99
C LYS A 2 -74.75 9.43 27.57
N LEU A 3 -74.94 8.94 26.35
CA LEU A 3 -74.21 7.87 25.76
C LEU A 3 -72.85 8.42 25.37
N LEU A 4 -71.78 8.00 26.05
CA LEU A 4 -70.38 8.31 25.71
C LEU A 4 -69.91 7.31 24.64
N VAL A 5 -69.86 7.72 23.36
CA VAL A 5 -69.30 6.93 22.26
C VAL A 5 -67.81 7.11 22.32
N LEU A 6 -67.12 6.09 22.79
CA LEU A 6 -65.65 6.01 22.80
C LEU A 6 -65.20 5.65 21.40
N PHE A 7 -64.69 6.63 20.63
CA PHE A 7 -64.07 6.42 19.35
C PHE A 7 -62.65 5.85 19.58
N PHE A 8 -62.50 4.55 19.44
CA PHE A 8 -61.17 3.88 19.45
C PHE A 8 -60.54 4.10 18.06
N THR A 9 -59.76 5.16 17.91
CA THR A 9 -58.93 5.35 16.72
C THR A 9 -57.80 4.35 16.76
N LEU A 10 -57.92 3.25 16.01
CA LEU A 10 -56.86 2.30 15.74
C LEU A 10 -55.84 3.02 14.85
N THR A 11 -54.85 3.62 15.46
CA THR A 11 -53.67 4.12 14.71
C THR A 11 -52.92 2.93 14.19
N ILE A 12 -53.18 2.55 12.94
CA ILE A 12 -52.30 1.65 12.18
C ILE A 12 -51.01 2.45 11.96
N THR A 13 -50.02 2.21 12.82
CA THR A 13 -48.66 2.66 12.56
C THR A 13 -48.18 1.88 11.35
N LEU A 14 -48.28 2.49 10.17
CA LEU A 14 -47.52 2.03 9.01
C LEU A 14 -46.02 2.12 9.37
N PHE A 15 -45.43 1.03 9.82
CA PHE A 15 -44.01 0.92 9.90
C PHE A 15 -43.49 0.94 8.45
N ALA A 16 -43.02 2.10 8.02
CA ALA A 16 -42.29 2.17 6.76
C ALA A 16 -41.11 1.18 6.84
N SER A 17 -41.15 0.18 6.00
CA SER A 17 -40.08 -0.80 5.97
C SER A 17 -38.79 -0.12 5.52
N ASN A 18 -37.65 -0.45 6.15
CA ASN A 18 -36.36 0.10 5.83
C ASN A 18 -35.56 -0.88 4.95
N ILE A 19 -34.87 -0.36 3.96
CA ILE A 19 -33.91 -1.09 3.14
C ILE A 19 -32.54 -0.48 3.42
N THR A 20 -31.57 -1.30 3.78
CA THR A 20 -30.18 -0.85 3.87
C THR A 20 -29.48 -1.10 2.56
N HIS A 21 -28.89 -0.07 1.97
CA HIS A 21 -28.10 -0.12 0.74
C HIS A 21 -26.66 0.27 1.03
N PHE A 22 -25.71 -0.42 0.43
CA PHE A 22 -24.32 -0.01 0.42
C PHE A 22 -23.61 -0.53 -0.84
N THR A 23 -22.64 0.24 -1.30
CA THR A 23 -21.87 -0.04 -2.52
C THR A 23 -20.42 -0.29 -2.18
N TYR A 24 -19.84 -1.32 -2.76
CA TYR A 24 -18.40 -1.56 -2.70
C TYR A 24 -17.83 -1.77 -4.10
N ALA A 25 -16.85 -0.95 -4.45
CA ALA A 25 -16.10 -1.06 -5.71
C ALA A 25 -14.59 -1.16 -5.40
N GLY A 26 -13.99 -2.30 -5.73
CA GLY A 26 -12.57 -2.53 -5.48
C GLY A 26 -12.22 -3.97 -5.11
N ALA A 27 -10.95 -4.20 -4.80
CA ALA A 27 -10.45 -5.52 -4.40
C ALA A 27 -10.99 -5.92 -3.01
N ILE A 28 -11.35 -7.20 -2.87
CA ILE A 28 -11.82 -7.75 -1.59
C ILE A 28 -10.62 -7.89 -0.64
N ASN A 29 -10.70 -7.17 0.49
CA ASN A 29 -9.66 -7.04 1.48
C ASN A 29 -10.26 -6.88 2.90
N PRO A 30 -9.47 -6.78 3.97
CA PRO A 30 -10.00 -6.60 5.32
C PRO A 30 -10.90 -5.37 5.51
N ALA A 31 -10.67 -4.30 4.74
CA ALA A 31 -11.53 -3.10 4.79
C ALA A 31 -12.93 -3.40 4.23
N SER A 32 -13.02 -4.12 3.11
CA SER A 32 -14.32 -4.52 2.53
C SER A 32 -15.08 -5.44 3.48
N SER A 33 -14.41 -6.42 4.12
CA SER A 33 -15.03 -7.28 5.13
C SER A 33 -15.56 -6.49 6.32
N ALA A 34 -14.77 -5.53 6.84
CA ALA A 34 -15.19 -4.64 7.91
C ALA A 34 -16.37 -3.74 7.51
N PHE A 35 -16.41 -3.30 6.25
CA PHE A 35 -17.51 -2.49 5.73
C PHE A 35 -18.82 -3.29 5.61
N VAL A 36 -18.78 -4.51 5.06
CA VAL A 36 -19.93 -5.41 5.02
C VAL A 36 -20.46 -5.67 6.43
N LYS A 37 -19.57 -5.97 7.39
CA LYS A 37 -19.94 -6.17 8.80
C LYS A 37 -20.62 -4.95 9.39
N LYS A 38 -20.08 -3.75 9.16
CA LYS A 38 -20.70 -2.49 9.61
C LYS A 38 -22.07 -2.32 9.00
N SER A 39 -22.23 -2.56 7.69
CA SER A 39 -23.50 -2.38 6.97
C SER A 39 -24.58 -3.34 7.44
N ILE A 40 -24.23 -4.62 7.68
CA ILE A 40 -25.18 -5.60 8.28
C ILE A 40 -25.57 -5.19 9.70
N ASN A 41 -24.63 -4.72 10.53
CA ASN A 41 -24.92 -4.25 11.88
C ASN A 41 -25.84 -3.02 11.85
N GLU A 42 -25.64 -2.11 10.92
CA GLU A 42 -26.47 -0.93 10.77
C GLU A 42 -27.88 -1.31 10.31
N ALA A 43 -28.02 -2.26 9.37
CA ALA A 43 -29.29 -2.82 8.95
C ALA A 43 -30.06 -3.45 10.12
N ASN A 44 -29.37 -4.17 11.00
CA ASN A 44 -29.98 -4.74 12.21
C ASN A 44 -30.50 -3.66 13.16
N LYS A 45 -29.73 -2.57 13.38
CA LYS A 45 -30.17 -1.44 14.25
C LYS A 45 -31.37 -0.72 13.69
N GLN A 46 -31.47 -0.63 12.37
CA GLN A 46 -32.59 0.05 11.70
C GLN A 46 -33.80 -0.85 11.46
N ASN A 47 -33.72 -2.13 11.88
CA ASN A 47 -34.74 -3.14 11.61
C ASN A 47 -35.09 -3.22 10.13
N SER A 48 -34.05 -3.21 9.26
CA SER A 48 -34.22 -3.30 7.82
C SER A 48 -34.82 -4.65 7.42
N GLN A 49 -35.72 -4.65 6.46
CA GLN A 49 -36.31 -5.88 5.90
C GLN A 49 -35.39 -6.51 4.84
N LEU A 50 -34.51 -5.70 4.23
CA LEU A 50 -33.65 -6.11 3.13
C LEU A 50 -32.34 -5.36 3.19
N ILE A 51 -31.26 -6.03 2.80
CA ILE A 51 -29.95 -5.43 2.55
C ILE A 51 -29.63 -5.58 1.06
N ILE A 52 -29.27 -4.47 0.39
CA ILE A 52 -28.78 -4.44 -0.98
C ILE A 52 -27.30 -4.15 -0.93
N PHE A 53 -26.50 -5.13 -1.30
CA PHE A 53 -25.06 -5.02 -1.45
C PHE A 53 -24.71 -4.88 -2.93
N GLU A 54 -24.49 -3.65 -3.36
CA GLU A 54 -24.03 -3.35 -4.72
C GLU A 54 -22.54 -3.61 -4.84
N LEU A 55 -22.15 -4.50 -5.75
CA LEU A 55 -20.80 -5.04 -5.84
C LEU A 55 -20.17 -4.86 -7.22
N ASN A 56 -18.93 -4.33 -7.23
CA ASN A 56 -18.03 -4.33 -8.38
C ASN A 56 -16.62 -4.70 -7.91
N THR A 57 -16.16 -5.92 -8.21
CA THR A 57 -14.86 -6.39 -7.72
C THR A 57 -14.11 -7.23 -8.76
N PRO A 58 -12.79 -7.01 -8.91
CA PRO A 58 -11.91 -7.90 -9.68
C PRO A 58 -11.57 -9.20 -8.92
N GLY A 59 -11.89 -9.29 -7.62
CA GLY A 59 -11.46 -10.35 -6.72
C GLY A 59 -10.75 -9.82 -5.49
N GLY A 60 -9.87 -10.61 -4.89
CA GLY A 60 -9.08 -10.22 -3.73
C GLY A 60 -8.76 -11.38 -2.79
N LEU A 61 -8.49 -11.08 -1.53
CA LEU A 61 -8.02 -12.03 -0.53
C LEU A 61 -9.08 -13.08 -0.19
N LEU A 62 -8.69 -14.36 -0.22
CA LEU A 62 -9.56 -15.49 0.13
C LEU A 62 -10.05 -15.42 1.58
N SER A 63 -9.22 -15.00 2.52
CA SER A 63 -9.60 -14.82 3.92
C SER A 63 -10.74 -13.82 4.07
N SER A 64 -10.60 -12.64 3.47
CA SER A 64 -11.64 -11.61 3.50
C SER A 64 -12.91 -12.04 2.75
N THR A 65 -12.77 -12.82 1.67
CA THR A 65 -13.90 -13.42 0.95
C THR A 65 -14.69 -14.37 1.88
N ARG A 66 -14.01 -15.27 2.58
CA ARG A 66 -14.63 -16.18 3.55
C ARG A 66 -15.32 -15.43 4.69
N ASP A 67 -14.71 -14.36 5.18
CA ASP A 67 -15.32 -13.51 6.22
C ASP A 67 -16.62 -12.86 5.72
N ILE A 68 -16.63 -12.29 4.51
CA ILE A 68 -17.84 -11.70 3.91
C ILE A 68 -18.91 -12.76 3.69
N VAL A 69 -18.55 -13.90 3.10
CA VAL A 69 -19.48 -15.01 2.89
C VAL A 69 -20.09 -15.47 4.22
N THR A 70 -19.27 -15.65 5.26
CA THR A 70 -19.73 -16.04 6.60
C THR A 70 -20.72 -15.01 7.16
N GLN A 71 -20.48 -13.71 6.97
CA GLN A 71 -21.39 -12.66 7.39
C GLN A 71 -22.73 -12.71 6.65
N ILE A 72 -22.71 -12.97 5.34
CA ILE A 72 -23.90 -13.12 4.51
C ILE A 72 -24.72 -14.34 4.96
N LEU A 73 -24.06 -15.49 5.17
CA LEU A 73 -24.70 -16.74 5.57
C LEU A 73 -25.36 -16.64 6.96
N ASN A 74 -24.76 -15.89 7.88
CA ASN A 74 -25.28 -15.68 9.25
C ASN A 74 -26.24 -14.51 9.37
N SER A 75 -26.55 -13.80 8.28
CA SER A 75 -27.46 -12.67 8.31
C SER A 75 -28.92 -13.16 8.48
N LYS A 76 -29.61 -12.58 9.45
CA LYS A 76 -31.06 -12.78 9.66
C LYS A 76 -31.92 -11.92 8.72
N ILE A 77 -31.31 -10.91 8.11
CA ILE A 77 -31.92 -10.04 7.11
C ILE A 77 -31.52 -10.56 5.74
N PRO A 78 -32.45 -10.73 4.79
CA PRO A 78 -32.10 -11.12 3.43
C PRO A 78 -31.11 -10.15 2.81
N ILE A 79 -30.09 -10.70 2.13
CA ILE A 79 -29.07 -9.92 1.43
C ILE A 79 -29.16 -10.19 -0.07
N VAL A 80 -29.41 -9.14 -0.83
CA VAL A 80 -29.26 -9.11 -2.28
C VAL A 80 -27.84 -8.70 -2.58
N VAL A 81 -27.11 -9.50 -3.37
CA VAL A 81 -25.86 -9.05 -3.99
C VAL A 81 -26.18 -8.65 -5.41
N TYR A 82 -25.95 -7.39 -5.73
CA TYR A 82 -26.29 -6.78 -7.01
C TYR A 82 -25.02 -6.33 -7.73
N VAL A 83 -24.67 -7.02 -8.82
CA VAL A 83 -23.49 -6.65 -9.63
C VAL A 83 -23.87 -5.48 -10.53
N SER A 84 -23.42 -4.28 -10.19
CA SER A 84 -23.84 -2.99 -10.76
C SER A 84 -22.70 -1.97 -10.57
N PRO A 85 -22.69 -0.89 -11.36
CA PRO A 85 -23.48 -0.58 -12.56
C PRO A 85 -23.05 -1.38 -13.81
N LYS A 86 -23.59 -1.05 -14.98
CA LYS A 86 -23.14 -1.63 -16.28
C LYS A 86 -21.63 -1.50 -16.42
N GLY A 87 -20.96 -2.58 -16.85
CA GLY A 87 -19.50 -2.69 -16.90
C GLY A 87 -18.84 -3.21 -15.63
N SER A 88 -19.61 -3.40 -14.55
CA SER A 88 -19.13 -4.02 -13.30
C SER A 88 -18.92 -5.51 -13.44
N ARG A 89 -18.17 -6.07 -12.50
CA ARG A 89 -17.89 -7.51 -12.43
C ARG A 89 -17.93 -8.05 -11.01
N ALA A 90 -18.32 -9.31 -10.90
CA ALA A 90 -18.17 -10.11 -9.69
C ALA A 90 -17.15 -11.23 -9.98
N ALA A 91 -15.89 -10.86 -10.20
CA ALA A 91 -14.83 -11.80 -10.55
C ALA A 91 -14.19 -12.41 -9.29
N SER A 92 -13.69 -13.65 -9.40
CA SER A 92 -12.95 -14.36 -8.34
C SER A 92 -13.71 -14.34 -7.00
N ALA A 93 -13.24 -13.61 -5.99
CA ALA A 93 -13.92 -13.42 -4.71
C ALA A 93 -15.40 -13.01 -4.86
N GLY A 94 -15.70 -12.17 -5.85
CA GLY A 94 -17.05 -11.69 -6.15
C GLY A 94 -18.00 -12.83 -6.52
N THR A 95 -17.52 -13.85 -7.20
CA THR A 95 -18.31 -15.05 -7.54
C THR A 95 -18.78 -15.77 -6.27
N PHE A 96 -17.90 -15.99 -5.29
CA PHE A 96 -18.27 -16.61 -4.02
C PHE A 96 -19.27 -15.76 -3.23
N ILE A 97 -19.08 -14.44 -3.21
CA ILE A 97 -19.97 -13.48 -2.53
C ILE A 97 -21.36 -13.51 -3.17
N LEU A 98 -21.42 -13.52 -4.51
CA LEU A 98 -22.67 -13.62 -5.26
C LEU A 98 -23.38 -14.95 -4.98
N TYR A 99 -22.64 -16.08 -4.98
CA TYR A 99 -23.19 -17.39 -4.67
C TYR A 99 -23.68 -17.53 -3.23
N ALA A 100 -23.10 -16.81 -2.29
CA ALA A 100 -23.52 -16.82 -0.87
C ALA A 100 -24.81 -16.02 -0.63
N SER A 101 -25.13 -15.04 -1.49
CA SER A 101 -26.26 -14.15 -1.32
C SER A 101 -27.61 -14.86 -1.27
N HIS A 102 -28.60 -14.27 -0.62
CA HIS A 102 -29.97 -14.77 -0.61
C HIS A 102 -30.61 -14.58 -1.99
N ILE A 103 -30.34 -13.45 -2.63
CA ILE A 103 -30.75 -13.14 -4.00
C ILE A 103 -29.54 -12.63 -4.76
N ALA A 104 -29.24 -13.20 -5.91
CA ALA A 104 -28.16 -12.82 -6.80
C ALA A 104 -28.71 -12.06 -8.02
N VAL A 105 -28.27 -10.85 -8.21
CA VAL A 105 -28.76 -9.97 -9.29
C VAL A 105 -27.57 -9.37 -10.05
N MET A 106 -27.73 -9.24 -11.34
CA MET A 106 -26.73 -8.58 -12.19
C MET A 106 -27.40 -7.52 -13.05
N SER A 107 -26.67 -6.44 -13.37
CA SER A 107 -27.04 -5.49 -14.41
C SER A 107 -26.61 -6.01 -15.79
N GLU A 108 -27.26 -5.55 -16.86
CA GLU A 108 -26.79 -5.84 -18.20
C GLU A 108 -25.37 -5.34 -18.45
N GLY A 109 -24.58 -6.11 -19.22
CA GLY A 109 -23.19 -5.75 -19.50
C GLY A 109 -22.24 -5.94 -18.31
N THR A 110 -22.63 -6.75 -17.32
CA THR A 110 -21.76 -7.19 -16.22
C THR A 110 -21.38 -8.66 -16.39
N ASN A 111 -20.34 -9.10 -15.70
CA ASN A 111 -19.88 -10.49 -15.76
C ASN A 111 -19.56 -11.06 -14.37
N VAL A 112 -19.60 -12.40 -14.29
CA VAL A 112 -19.31 -13.19 -13.09
C VAL A 112 -18.46 -14.40 -13.46
N GLY A 113 -17.56 -14.84 -12.56
CA GLY A 113 -16.73 -16.04 -12.77
C GLY A 113 -15.24 -15.80 -12.52
N ALA A 114 -14.39 -16.52 -13.26
CA ALA A 114 -12.93 -16.47 -13.12
C ALA A 114 -12.45 -16.66 -11.67
N ALA A 115 -12.99 -17.70 -10.99
CA ALA A 115 -12.82 -17.90 -9.55
C ALA A 115 -11.72 -18.92 -9.19
N THR A 116 -10.83 -19.25 -10.12
CA THR A 116 -9.69 -20.13 -9.87
C THR A 116 -8.74 -19.49 -8.87
N PRO A 117 -8.42 -20.16 -7.74
CA PRO A 117 -7.40 -19.66 -6.81
C PRO A 117 -6.03 -19.59 -7.50
N VAL A 118 -5.40 -18.43 -7.42
CA VAL A 118 -4.02 -18.24 -7.84
C VAL A 118 -3.11 -18.32 -6.62
N GLN A 119 -2.08 -19.16 -6.69
CA GLN A 119 -1.04 -19.26 -5.65
C GLN A 119 0.29 -18.80 -6.19
N ILE A 120 1.10 -18.25 -5.31
CA ILE A 120 2.46 -17.83 -5.56
C ILE A 120 3.31 -19.10 -5.79
N ALA A 121 3.76 -19.34 -7.01
CA ALA A 121 4.82 -20.30 -7.28
C ALA A 121 6.10 -19.50 -7.55
N PHE A 122 7.09 -19.63 -6.66
CA PHE A 122 8.43 -19.01 -6.82
C PHE A 122 9.28 -19.63 -7.93
N THR A 123 8.79 -20.67 -8.56
CA THR A 123 9.47 -21.34 -9.67
C THR A 123 8.62 -21.24 -10.90
N GLU A 124 9.14 -20.64 -11.96
CA GLU A 124 8.72 -20.91 -13.33
C GLU A 124 9.06 -22.36 -13.68
N GLU A 125 8.37 -23.30 -13.05
CA GLU A 125 8.35 -24.65 -13.56
C GLU A 125 7.52 -24.63 -14.85
N LYS A 126 8.19 -24.78 -15.96
CA LYS A 126 7.60 -25.02 -17.29
C LYS A 126 6.79 -26.33 -17.35
N ASP A 127 6.61 -27.01 -16.23
CA ASP A 127 5.80 -28.21 -16.15
C ASP A 127 4.31 -27.81 -15.98
N THR A 128 3.53 -28.21 -16.96
CA THR A 128 2.08 -27.98 -17.07
C THR A 128 1.24 -28.69 -16.00
N THR A 129 1.86 -29.36 -15.03
CA THR A 129 1.19 -30.02 -13.91
C THR A 129 1.07 -29.08 -12.71
N PRO A 130 -0.17 -28.81 -12.22
CA PRO A 130 -0.38 -27.99 -11.04
C PRO A 130 0.40 -28.54 -9.83
N SER A 131 1.05 -27.70 -9.06
CA SER A 131 1.71 -28.11 -7.81
C SER A 131 0.69 -28.75 -6.86
N THR A 132 1.13 -29.66 -5.99
CA THR A 132 0.24 -30.31 -4.99
C THR A 132 -0.52 -29.27 -4.14
N MET A 133 0.11 -28.11 -3.85
CA MET A 133 -0.53 -27.00 -3.14
C MET A 133 -1.63 -26.32 -3.96
N GLN A 134 -1.39 -26.07 -5.23
CA GLN A 134 -2.36 -25.47 -6.14
C GLN A 134 -3.58 -26.40 -6.31
N THR A 135 -3.34 -27.69 -6.47
CA THR A 135 -4.42 -28.69 -6.55
C THR A 135 -5.28 -28.70 -5.28
N LYS A 136 -4.66 -28.62 -4.08
CA LYS A 136 -5.38 -28.54 -2.81
C LYS A 136 -6.24 -27.27 -2.73
N ALA A 137 -5.70 -26.11 -3.13
CA ALA A 137 -6.42 -24.84 -3.12
C ALA A 137 -7.62 -24.85 -4.08
N ILE A 138 -7.45 -25.40 -5.29
CA ILE A 138 -8.55 -25.54 -6.26
C ILE A 138 -9.63 -26.48 -5.73
N ASN A 139 -9.25 -27.61 -5.15
CA ASN A 139 -10.21 -28.59 -4.60
C ASN A 139 -10.98 -27.98 -3.40
N ASP A 140 -10.31 -27.26 -2.49
CA ASP A 140 -10.96 -26.58 -1.36
C ASP A 140 -11.94 -25.50 -1.84
N ALA A 141 -11.51 -24.63 -2.77
CA ALA A 141 -12.35 -23.60 -3.35
C ALA A 141 -13.55 -24.18 -4.13
N SER A 142 -13.32 -25.29 -4.87
CA SER A 142 -14.38 -26.00 -5.61
C SER A 142 -15.41 -26.61 -4.67
N ALA A 143 -14.99 -27.25 -3.59
CA ALA A 143 -15.90 -27.80 -2.58
C ALA A 143 -16.68 -26.67 -1.87
N TYR A 144 -16.01 -25.55 -1.60
CA TYR A 144 -16.64 -24.40 -0.96
C TYR A 144 -17.73 -23.78 -1.83
N ILE A 145 -17.44 -23.46 -3.10
CA ILE A 145 -18.45 -22.86 -3.99
C ILE A 145 -19.59 -23.85 -4.30
N GLU A 146 -19.30 -25.16 -4.39
CA GLU A 146 -20.30 -26.20 -4.52
C GLU A 146 -21.28 -26.19 -3.33
N SER A 147 -20.76 -26.03 -2.10
CA SER A 147 -21.60 -25.96 -0.91
C SER A 147 -22.51 -24.73 -0.92
N LEU A 148 -22.00 -23.57 -1.38
CA LEU A 148 -22.80 -22.35 -1.53
C LEU A 148 -23.89 -22.50 -2.60
N ALA A 149 -23.52 -23.11 -3.75
CA ALA A 149 -24.46 -23.38 -4.83
C ALA A 149 -25.63 -24.27 -4.39
N LYS A 150 -25.32 -25.36 -3.65
CA LYS A 150 -26.33 -26.24 -3.06
C LYS A 150 -27.22 -25.50 -2.07
N LEU A 151 -26.65 -24.71 -1.20
CA LEU A 151 -27.38 -23.96 -0.17
C LEU A 151 -28.39 -22.96 -0.78
N ARG A 152 -28.04 -22.37 -1.92
CA ARG A 152 -28.84 -21.32 -2.58
C ARG A 152 -29.59 -21.83 -3.83
N ASN A 153 -29.62 -23.14 -4.08
CA ASN A 153 -30.28 -23.78 -5.24
C ASN A 153 -29.80 -23.19 -6.58
N ARG A 154 -28.48 -22.84 -6.68
CA ARG A 154 -27.86 -22.33 -7.90
C ARG A 154 -27.12 -23.42 -8.65
N ASN A 155 -26.70 -23.12 -9.89
CA ASN A 155 -26.02 -24.07 -10.77
C ASN A 155 -24.69 -24.55 -10.17
N ILE A 156 -24.64 -25.80 -9.72
CA ILE A 156 -23.49 -26.44 -9.11
C ILE A 156 -22.38 -26.69 -10.15
N GLN A 157 -22.77 -27.13 -11.35
CA GLN A 157 -21.84 -27.52 -12.40
C GLN A 157 -21.02 -26.28 -12.83
N TRP A 158 -21.70 -25.18 -13.14
CA TRP A 158 -21.04 -23.94 -13.53
C TRP A 158 -20.21 -23.35 -12.37
N ALA A 159 -20.70 -23.43 -11.13
CA ALA A 159 -19.95 -23.01 -9.95
C ALA A 159 -18.58 -23.71 -9.88
N LYS A 160 -18.54 -25.01 -10.09
CA LYS A 160 -17.28 -25.79 -10.13
C LYS A 160 -16.40 -25.39 -11.31
N GLU A 161 -16.99 -25.16 -12.48
CA GLU A 161 -16.24 -24.73 -13.67
C GLU A 161 -15.64 -23.34 -13.52
N SER A 162 -16.32 -22.43 -12.81
CA SER A 162 -15.77 -21.10 -12.51
C SER A 162 -14.47 -21.16 -11.69
N VAL A 163 -14.33 -22.20 -10.84
CA VAL A 163 -13.14 -22.43 -10.01
C VAL A 163 -12.10 -23.29 -10.74
N THR A 164 -12.52 -24.40 -11.35
CA THR A 164 -11.57 -25.38 -11.92
C THR A 164 -11.06 -25.00 -13.30
N LYS A 165 -11.87 -24.28 -14.09
CA LYS A 165 -11.55 -23.87 -15.47
C LYS A 165 -11.42 -22.35 -15.62
N GLY A 166 -11.71 -21.58 -14.56
CA GLY A 166 -11.75 -20.11 -14.65
C GLY A 166 -12.88 -19.58 -15.53
N SER A 167 -13.98 -20.34 -15.69
CA SER A 167 -15.10 -19.95 -16.54
C SER A 167 -15.72 -18.63 -16.07
N SER A 168 -16.08 -17.78 -17.03
CA SER A 168 -16.76 -16.50 -16.79
C SER A 168 -17.89 -16.33 -17.80
N VAL A 169 -18.98 -15.71 -17.36
CA VAL A 169 -20.18 -15.47 -18.19
C VAL A 169 -20.72 -14.06 -17.95
N ASP A 170 -21.40 -13.53 -18.96
CA ASP A 170 -22.17 -12.29 -18.85
C ASP A 170 -23.49 -12.49 -18.08
N SER A 171 -24.19 -11.41 -17.78
CA SER A 171 -25.43 -11.41 -17.02
C SER A 171 -26.54 -12.24 -17.69
N GLN A 172 -26.65 -12.22 -19.00
CA GLN A 172 -27.69 -12.96 -19.73
C GLN A 172 -27.44 -14.48 -19.61
N LYS A 173 -26.20 -14.89 -19.86
CA LYS A 173 -25.81 -16.31 -19.73
C LYS A 173 -25.85 -16.79 -18.28
N ALA A 174 -25.53 -15.90 -17.33
CA ALA A 174 -25.65 -16.20 -15.89
C ALA A 174 -27.11 -16.48 -15.49
N LEU A 175 -28.07 -15.74 -16.03
CA LEU A 175 -29.50 -15.99 -15.83
C LEU A 175 -29.96 -17.32 -16.47
N GLU A 176 -29.59 -17.56 -17.73
CA GLU A 176 -29.93 -18.81 -18.44
C GLU A 176 -29.40 -20.07 -17.71
N LEU A 177 -28.20 -19.96 -17.14
CA LEU A 177 -27.56 -21.04 -16.41
C LEU A 177 -28.08 -21.22 -14.97
N GLY A 178 -28.89 -20.31 -14.45
CA GLY A 178 -29.35 -20.33 -13.07
C GLY A 178 -28.22 -20.01 -12.07
N VAL A 179 -27.28 -19.15 -12.47
CA VAL A 179 -26.23 -18.59 -11.61
C VAL A 179 -26.78 -17.41 -10.81
N ILE A 180 -27.67 -16.64 -11.42
CA ILE A 180 -28.38 -15.51 -10.80
C ILE A 180 -29.88 -15.70 -10.87
N ASP A 181 -30.59 -14.95 -10.02
CA ASP A 181 -32.06 -15.06 -9.92
C ASP A 181 -32.76 -14.19 -10.98
N PHE A 182 -32.24 -12.99 -11.26
CA PHE A 182 -32.76 -12.13 -12.32
C PHE A 182 -31.78 -11.00 -12.68
N ILE A 183 -32.09 -10.29 -13.77
CA ILE A 183 -31.34 -9.10 -14.24
C ILE A 183 -32.15 -7.86 -13.86
N ALA A 184 -31.50 -6.81 -13.36
CA ALA A 184 -32.06 -5.48 -13.13
C ALA A 184 -31.04 -4.43 -13.57
N ASN A 185 -31.49 -3.36 -14.24
CA ASN A 185 -30.58 -2.37 -14.83
C ASN A 185 -30.37 -1.11 -13.97
N ASP A 186 -31.27 -0.89 -13.03
CA ASP A 186 -31.26 0.22 -12.07
C ASP A 186 -31.92 -0.18 -10.74
N MET A 187 -31.81 0.68 -9.74
CA MET A 187 -32.38 0.44 -8.42
C MET A 187 -33.91 0.31 -8.44
N ASP A 188 -34.58 1.10 -9.29
CA ASP A 188 -36.04 1.07 -9.38
C ASP A 188 -36.54 -0.26 -9.96
N SER A 189 -35.90 -0.76 -11.00
CA SER A 189 -36.22 -2.08 -11.58
C SER A 189 -35.87 -3.22 -10.63
N LEU A 190 -34.79 -3.09 -9.83
CA LEU A 190 -34.42 -4.02 -8.78
C LEU A 190 -35.51 -4.09 -7.72
N LEU A 191 -35.90 -2.96 -7.15
CA LEU A 191 -36.91 -2.90 -6.10
C LEU A 191 -38.28 -3.44 -6.58
N LYS A 192 -38.70 -3.11 -7.80
CA LYS A 192 -39.93 -3.64 -8.38
C LYS A 192 -39.93 -5.17 -8.50
N LYS A 193 -38.80 -5.77 -8.83
CA LYS A 193 -38.68 -7.23 -8.96
C LYS A 193 -38.55 -7.93 -7.61
N LEU A 194 -38.06 -7.25 -6.60
CA LEU A 194 -37.91 -7.75 -5.23
C LEU A 194 -39.22 -7.69 -4.43
N ASP A 195 -40.10 -6.77 -4.78
CA ASP A 195 -41.35 -6.60 -4.04
C ASP A 195 -42.27 -7.81 -4.18
N GLY A 196 -42.78 -8.29 -3.08
CA GLY A 196 -43.64 -9.48 -3.01
C GLY A 196 -42.90 -10.83 -3.10
N LEU A 197 -41.58 -10.86 -3.27
CA LEU A 197 -40.83 -12.11 -3.28
C LEU A 197 -40.86 -12.81 -1.91
N GLU A 198 -41.03 -14.12 -1.93
CA GLU A 198 -40.97 -14.98 -0.77
C GLU A 198 -39.62 -15.67 -0.68
N LEU A 199 -38.94 -15.50 0.45
CA LEU A 199 -37.61 -16.04 0.69
C LEU A 199 -37.61 -16.93 1.93
N GLN A 200 -36.91 -18.04 1.86
CA GLN A 200 -36.67 -18.87 3.03
C GLN A 200 -35.39 -18.45 3.75
N ILE A 201 -35.53 -17.96 5.01
CA ILE A 201 -34.43 -17.60 5.88
C ILE A 201 -34.59 -18.36 7.19
N ASP A 202 -33.57 -19.12 7.60
CA ASP A 202 -33.61 -19.91 8.86
C ASP A 202 -34.91 -20.70 9.04
N LYS A 203 -35.38 -21.39 8.00
CA LYS A 203 -36.65 -22.18 7.98
C LYS A 203 -37.94 -21.34 8.08
N LYS A 204 -37.85 -20.00 8.04
CA LYS A 204 -39.01 -19.10 8.00
C LYS A 204 -39.16 -18.56 6.59
N ILE A 205 -40.43 -18.49 6.13
CA ILE A 205 -40.74 -17.81 4.87
C ILE A 205 -40.94 -16.32 5.22
N VAL A 206 -40.11 -15.48 4.58
CA VAL A 206 -40.20 -14.01 4.70
C VAL A 206 -40.68 -13.49 3.35
N LYS A 207 -41.83 -12.81 3.34
CA LYS A 207 -42.34 -12.09 2.18
C LYS A 207 -41.83 -10.66 2.24
N LEU A 208 -41.16 -10.19 1.18
CA LEU A 208 -40.70 -8.82 1.08
C LEU A 208 -41.90 -7.89 0.78
N ASP A 209 -42.12 -6.88 1.60
CA ASP A 209 -43.09 -5.78 1.38
C ASP A 209 -42.27 -4.48 1.40
N ILE A 210 -41.84 -4.06 0.24
CA ILE A 210 -40.87 -2.96 0.08
C ILE A 210 -41.40 -1.79 -0.74
N THR A 211 -42.70 -1.83 -1.14
CA THR A 211 -43.32 -0.81 -2.01
C THR A 211 -43.18 0.61 -1.46
N ASN A 212 -43.22 0.81 -0.14
CA ASN A 212 -43.09 2.11 0.53
C ASN A 212 -41.84 2.19 1.41
N SER A 213 -40.82 1.38 1.12
CA SER A 213 -39.61 1.31 1.94
C SER A 213 -38.71 2.51 1.73
N LYS A 214 -38.12 2.98 2.82
CA LYS A 214 -37.03 3.98 2.75
C LYS A 214 -35.70 3.28 2.54
N VAL A 215 -35.00 3.67 1.49
CA VAL A 215 -33.63 3.20 1.24
C VAL A 215 -32.67 4.06 2.06
N HIS A 216 -31.98 3.42 2.99
CA HIS A 216 -30.93 4.04 3.78
C HIS A 216 -29.56 3.58 3.27
N THR A 217 -28.79 4.52 2.76
CA THR A 217 -27.44 4.23 2.25
C THR A 217 -26.41 4.33 3.37
N VAL A 218 -25.64 3.25 3.55
CA VAL A 218 -24.52 3.20 4.50
C VAL A 218 -23.23 3.53 3.75
N GLU A 219 -22.57 4.59 4.21
CA GLU A 219 -21.29 5.00 3.65
C GLU A 219 -20.10 4.45 4.45
N GLU A 220 -18.97 4.32 3.77
CA GLU A 220 -17.70 4.02 4.43
C GLU A 220 -17.34 5.13 5.41
N GLY A 221 -17.25 4.79 6.71
CA GLY A 221 -16.74 5.72 7.71
C GLY A 221 -15.23 5.91 7.61
N PHE A 222 -14.70 6.95 8.27
CA PHE A 222 -13.28 7.29 8.27
C PHE A 222 -12.35 6.10 8.56
N LYS A 223 -12.68 5.27 9.55
CA LYS A 223 -11.88 4.08 9.89
C LYS A 223 -11.78 3.08 8.73
N ILE A 224 -12.88 2.86 8.01
CA ILE A 224 -12.91 1.93 6.87
C ILE A 224 -12.16 2.52 5.69
N LYS A 225 -12.32 3.81 5.41
CA LYS A 225 -11.55 4.51 4.38
C LYS A 225 -10.05 4.45 4.68
N LEU A 226 -9.64 4.72 5.92
CA LEU A 226 -8.24 4.59 6.31
C LEU A 226 -7.73 3.16 6.12
N LEU A 227 -8.49 2.16 6.58
CA LEU A 227 -8.14 0.75 6.40
C LEU A 227 -8.07 0.36 4.91
N SER A 228 -8.96 0.89 4.08
CA SER A 228 -8.93 0.69 2.62
C SER A 228 -7.65 1.24 1.99
N TYR A 229 -7.22 2.44 2.38
CA TYR A 229 -5.93 3.00 1.94
C TYR A 229 -4.75 2.14 2.39
N LEU A 230 -4.72 1.73 3.65
CA LEU A 230 -3.65 0.89 4.20
C LEU A 230 -3.63 -0.53 3.61
N SER A 231 -4.76 -1.00 3.07
CA SER A 231 -4.85 -2.27 2.34
C SER A 231 -4.45 -2.17 0.86
N ASN A 232 -3.94 -1.02 0.41
CA ASN A 232 -3.44 -0.82 -0.95
C ASN A 232 -1.93 -1.05 -1.00
N PRO A 233 -1.42 -1.99 -1.85
CA PRO A 233 0.01 -2.30 -1.94
C PRO A 233 0.88 -1.08 -2.28
N SER A 234 0.42 -0.21 -3.17
CA SER A 234 1.17 0.99 -3.58
C SER A 234 1.31 2.00 -2.42
N ILE A 235 0.27 2.14 -1.58
CA ILE A 235 0.32 3.00 -0.40
C ILE A 235 1.22 2.38 0.67
N ALA A 236 1.10 1.07 0.91
CA ALA A 236 1.97 0.35 1.84
C ALA A 236 3.46 0.49 1.46
N TYR A 237 3.77 0.34 0.17
CA TYR A 237 5.11 0.54 -0.38
C TYR A 237 5.60 1.98 -0.20
N GLY A 238 4.78 2.98 -0.53
CA GLY A 238 5.10 4.39 -0.33
C GLY A 238 5.37 4.74 1.13
N LEU A 239 4.54 4.23 2.06
CA LEU A 239 4.73 4.40 3.50
C LEU A 239 6.02 3.73 4.00
N LEU A 240 6.34 2.54 3.49
CA LEU A 240 7.58 1.82 3.81
C LEU A 240 8.81 2.63 3.42
N LEU A 241 8.83 3.14 2.19
CA LEU A 241 9.96 3.95 1.71
C LEU A 241 10.04 5.30 2.44
N LEU A 242 8.91 5.94 2.70
CA LEU A 242 8.87 7.18 3.48
C LEU A 242 9.40 6.95 4.91
N ALA A 243 9.11 5.79 5.51
CA ALA A 243 9.66 5.39 6.80
C ALA A 243 11.20 5.26 6.74
N ILE A 244 11.69 4.51 5.77
CA ILE A 244 13.14 4.27 5.61
C ILE A 244 13.88 5.58 5.36
N TYR A 245 13.42 6.40 4.42
CA TYR A 245 14.08 7.68 4.13
C TYR A 245 13.94 8.68 5.27
N GLY A 246 12.77 8.77 5.91
CA GLY A 246 12.57 9.68 7.03
C GLY A 246 13.51 9.38 8.20
N ILE A 247 13.65 8.10 8.56
CA ILE A 247 14.58 7.66 9.61
C ILE A 247 16.03 7.89 9.16
N PHE A 248 16.37 7.58 7.91
CA PHE A 248 17.71 7.79 7.38
C PHE A 248 18.12 9.28 7.42
N PHE A 249 17.25 10.19 6.98
CA PHE A 249 17.54 11.62 6.99
C PHE A 249 17.69 12.19 8.41
N GLU A 250 16.92 11.69 9.39
CA GLU A 250 17.08 12.08 10.80
C GLU A 250 18.44 11.60 11.36
N LEU A 251 18.86 10.37 11.01
CA LEU A 251 20.17 9.87 11.45
C LEU A 251 21.35 10.64 10.81
N MET A 252 21.18 11.12 9.58
CA MET A 252 22.19 11.92 8.88
C MET A 252 22.25 13.36 9.39
N ASN A 253 21.15 13.91 9.89
CA ASN A 253 21.04 15.28 10.38
C ASN A 253 20.34 15.31 11.75
N PRO A 254 21.01 14.87 12.83
CA PRO A 254 20.41 14.81 14.15
C PRO A 254 19.90 16.18 14.60
N GLY A 255 18.61 16.22 15.00
CA GLY A 255 17.95 17.44 15.48
C GLY A 255 17.00 18.09 14.48
N SER A 256 16.85 17.57 13.27
CA SER A 256 15.84 18.07 12.34
C SER A 256 14.41 17.64 12.71
N ILE A 257 14.23 16.67 13.58
CA ILE A 257 12.99 16.11 14.17
C ILE A 257 11.90 15.72 13.14
N PHE A 258 11.60 16.60 12.18
CA PHE A 258 10.50 16.40 11.23
C PHE A 258 10.61 15.12 10.37
N PRO A 259 11.76 14.80 9.73
CA PRO A 259 11.91 13.58 8.95
C PRO A 259 11.77 12.32 9.81
N GLY A 260 12.37 12.33 11.01
CA GLY A 260 12.33 11.20 11.94
C GLY A 260 10.91 10.90 12.42
N VAL A 261 10.17 11.92 12.86
CA VAL A 261 8.77 11.75 13.29
C VAL A 261 7.91 11.26 12.14
N THR A 262 8.04 11.85 10.95
CA THR A 262 7.32 11.41 9.75
C THR A 262 7.68 9.96 9.40
N GLY A 263 8.96 9.62 9.48
CA GLY A 263 9.46 8.26 9.24
C GLY A 263 8.89 7.24 10.24
N LEU A 264 8.85 7.57 11.51
CA LEU A 264 8.29 6.67 12.55
C LEU A 264 6.78 6.43 12.36
N ILE A 265 6.01 7.50 12.10
CA ILE A 265 4.56 7.38 11.85
C ILE A 265 4.31 6.55 10.59
N SER A 266 5.03 6.86 9.50
CA SER A 266 4.92 6.10 8.24
C SER A 266 5.33 4.63 8.44
N GLY A 267 6.36 4.38 9.26
CA GLY A 267 6.82 3.03 9.61
C GLY A 267 5.77 2.23 10.36
N ALA A 268 5.12 2.81 11.36
CA ALA A 268 4.04 2.17 12.08
C ALA A 268 2.86 1.82 11.15
N LEU A 269 2.48 2.74 10.25
CA LEU A 269 1.43 2.51 9.26
C LEU A 269 1.85 1.47 8.21
N ALA A 270 3.11 1.48 7.76
CA ALA A 270 3.66 0.49 6.83
C ALA A 270 3.65 -0.92 7.44
N LEU A 271 4.10 -1.07 8.69
CA LEU A 271 4.07 -2.36 9.40
C LEU A 271 2.63 -2.87 9.57
N TYR A 272 1.68 -1.98 9.86
CA TYR A 272 0.27 -2.34 9.90
C TYR A 272 -0.23 -2.81 8.54
N SER A 273 0.11 -2.10 7.46
CA SER A 273 -0.23 -2.48 6.08
C SER A 273 0.37 -3.83 5.68
N LEU A 274 1.63 -4.07 5.99
CA LEU A 274 2.32 -5.34 5.74
C LEU A 274 1.71 -6.51 6.54
N ASN A 275 1.17 -6.26 7.72
CA ASN A 275 0.46 -7.29 8.49
C ASN A 275 -0.88 -7.70 7.83
N ILE A 276 -1.52 -6.78 7.09
CA ILE A 276 -2.79 -7.01 6.40
C ILE A 276 -2.60 -7.61 5.01
N LEU A 277 -1.55 -7.17 4.30
CA LEU A 277 -1.25 -7.57 2.93
C LEU A 277 -0.27 -8.74 2.91
N PRO A 278 -0.47 -9.75 2.08
CA PRO A 278 0.57 -10.74 1.82
C PRO A 278 1.74 -10.05 1.13
N PHE A 279 2.92 -10.11 1.73
CA PHE A 279 4.15 -9.56 1.20
C PHE A 279 5.27 -10.59 1.26
N GLU A 280 6.27 -10.42 0.38
CA GLU A 280 7.42 -11.28 0.30
C GLU A 280 8.59 -10.73 1.10
N ILE A 281 9.03 -11.48 2.09
CA ILE A 281 10.18 -11.11 2.94
C ILE A 281 11.44 -10.93 2.08
N ALA A 282 11.61 -11.75 1.03
CA ALA A 282 12.73 -11.64 0.11
C ALA A 282 12.75 -10.27 -0.61
N GLY A 283 11.59 -9.75 -1.03
CA GLY A 283 11.46 -8.42 -1.62
C GLY A 283 11.86 -7.32 -0.65
N LEU A 284 11.39 -7.39 0.59
CA LEU A 284 11.77 -6.45 1.64
C LEU A 284 13.27 -6.46 1.92
N LEU A 285 13.86 -7.65 2.05
CA LEU A 285 15.30 -7.79 2.26
C LEU A 285 16.12 -7.24 1.10
N LEU A 286 15.72 -7.48 -0.16
CA LEU A 286 16.39 -6.94 -1.34
C LEU A 286 16.33 -5.41 -1.37
N ILE A 287 15.22 -4.78 -0.98
CA ILE A 287 15.11 -3.32 -0.85
C ILE A 287 16.12 -2.81 0.19
N LEU A 288 16.17 -3.43 1.37
CA LEU A 288 17.07 -3.03 2.44
C LEU A 288 18.53 -3.23 2.05
N ILE A 289 18.88 -4.37 1.44
CA ILE A 289 20.22 -4.65 0.92
C ILE A 289 20.59 -3.61 -0.14
N GLY A 290 19.69 -3.29 -1.06
CA GLY A 290 19.89 -2.28 -2.08
C GLY A 290 20.25 -0.93 -1.49
N LEU A 291 19.54 -0.48 -0.47
CA LEU A 291 19.83 0.77 0.22
C LEU A 291 21.17 0.74 0.97
N VAL A 292 21.46 -0.36 1.67
CA VAL A 292 22.73 -0.54 2.37
C VAL A 292 23.90 -0.53 1.38
N LEU A 293 23.80 -1.18 0.22
CA LEU A 293 24.84 -1.16 -0.82
C LEU A 293 25.04 0.24 -1.39
N MET A 294 23.97 1.00 -1.65
CA MET A 294 24.08 2.39 -2.11
C MET A 294 24.76 3.29 -1.06
N ILE A 295 24.46 3.09 0.21
CA ILE A 295 25.12 3.83 1.31
C ILE A 295 26.60 3.39 1.44
N ALA A 296 26.90 2.10 1.37
CA ALA A 296 28.24 1.56 1.48
C ALA A 296 29.18 2.09 0.38
N GLU A 297 28.72 2.26 -0.85
CA GLU A 297 29.48 2.85 -1.96
C GLU A 297 30.01 4.25 -1.62
N VAL A 298 29.26 5.01 -0.83
CA VAL A 298 29.65 6.36 -0.38
C VAL A 298 30.90 6.33 0.51
N PHE A 299 31.05 5.28 1.33
CA PHE A 299 32.18 5.10 2.25
C PHE A 299 33.32 4.26 1.64
N ILE A 300 32.95 3.26 0.86
CA ILE A 300 33.89 2.31 0.23
C ILE A 300 34.03 2.73 -1.24
N VAL A 301 35.23 3.11 -1.67
CA VAL A 301 35.47 3.50 -3.07
C VAL A 301 35.39 2.25 -3.96
N GLY A 302 34.17 1.84 -4.31
CA GLY A 302 33.85 0.64 -5.07
C GLY A 302 33.75 0.85 -6.59
N PHE A 303 34.17 2.01 -7.10
CA PHE A 303 34.08 2.38 -8.53
C PHE A 303 32.66 2.30 -9.11
N GLY A 304 31.61 2.45 -8.27
CA GLY A 304 30.20 2.42 -8.68
C GLY A 304 29.55 1.05 -8.66
N ILE A 305 30.29 -0.03 -8.42
CA ILE A 305 29.76 -1.42 -8.45
C ILE A 305 28.70 -1.63 -7.38
N LEU A 306 28.96 -1.20 -6.13
CA LEU A 306 28.01 -1.34 -5.02
C LEU A 306 26.77 -0.47 -5.27
N GLY A 307 26.95 0.74 -5.83
CA GLY A 307 25.85 1.64 -6.17
C GLY A 307 24.93 1.06 -7.24
N ILE A 308 25.50 0.55 -8.34
CA ILE A 308 24.72 -0.11 -9.40
C ILE A 308 24.02 -1.37 -8.85
N GLY A 309 24.75 -2.23 -8.14
CA GLY A 309 24.19 -3.41 -7.49
C GLY A 309 23.08 -3.06 -6.51
N GLY A 310 23.24 -1.95 -5.79
CA GLY A 310 22.22 -1.41 -4.87
C GLY A 310 20.95 -1.00 -5.57
N VAL A 311 21.05 -0.25 -6.68
CA VAL A 311 19.88 0.14 -7.49
C VAL A 311 19.17 -1.09 -8.07
N VAL A 312 19.92 -2.02 -8.62
CA VAL A 312 19.39 -3.28 -9.17
C VAL A 312 18.64 -4.06 -8.06
N SER A 313 19.28 -4.27 -6.91
CA SER A 313 18.68 -4.96 -5.77
C SER A 313 17.39 -4.25 -5.28
N PHE A 314 17.42 -2.92 -5.19
CA PHE A 314 16.26 -2.13 -4.80
C PHE A 314 15.07 -2.29 -5.77
N VAL A 315 15.33 -2.22 -7.08
CA VAL A 315 14.29 -2.37 -8.11
C VAL A 315 13.69 -3.78 -8.08
N PHE A 316 14.54 -4.82 -8.08
CA PHE A 316 14.06 -6.20 -8.00
C PHE A 316 13.32 -6.48 -6.70
N GLY A 317 13.79 -5.97 -5.56
CA GLY A 317 13.11 -6.08 -4.29
C GLY A 317 11.73 -5.41 -4.31
N SER A 318 11.61 -4.25 -4.94
CA SER A 318 10.35 -3.54 -5.08
C SER A 318 9.34 -4.27 -5.98
N LEU A 319 9.82 -4.93 -7.04
CA LEU A 319 8.98 -5.74 -7.93
C LEU A 319 8.48 -7.03 -7.26
N ILE A 320 9.29 -7.61 -6.37
CA ILE A 320 8.96 -8.87 -5.69
C ILE A 320 8.16 -8.64 -4.39
N LEU A 321 8.19 -7.44 -3.81
CA LEU A 321 7.66 -7.16 -2.47
C LEU A 321 6.19 -7.57 -2.30
N PHE A 322 5.35 -7.33 -3.31
CA PHE A 322 3.95 -7.75 -3.32
C PHE A 322 3.66 -8.55 -4.58
N ASP A 323 2.91 -9.64 -4.41
CA ASP A 323 2.51 -10.47 -5.55
C ASP A 323 1.18 -10.01 -6.14
N GLU A 324 1.24 -9.56 -7.39
CA GLU A 324 0.09 -9.15 -8.22
C GLU A 324 -1.02 -10.18 -8.25
N LYS A 325 -0.65 -11.45 -8.46
CA LYS A 325 -1.60 -12.54 -8.67
C LYS A 325 -2.45 -12.83 -7.44
N THR A 326 -1.88 -12.65 -6.24
CA THR A 326 -2.58 -12.90 -4.98
C THR A 326 -3.48 -11.74 -4.58
N LEU A 327 -3.05 -10.50 -4.84
CA LEU A 327 -3.77 -9.29 -4.44
C LEU A 327 -4.79 -8.82 -5.47
N GLY A 328 -4.62 -9.21 -6.75
CA GLY A 328 -5.41 -8.69 -7.87
C GLY A 328 -5.21 -7.19 -8.12
N VAL A 329 -4.20 -6.61 -7.48
CA VAL A 329 -3.81 -5.20 -7.59
C VAL A 329 -2.29 -5.09 -7.47
N ASP A 330 -1.66 -4.41 -8.41
CA ASP A 330 -0.20 -4.22 -8.46
C ASP A 330 0.28 -3.00 -7.71
N ILE A 331 1.58 -3.02 -7.36
CA ILE A 331 2.29 -1.76 -7.16
C ILE A 331 2.42 -1.11 -8.54
N SER A 332 2.00 0.14 -8.62
CA SER A 332 2.19 0.92 -9.85
C SER A 332 3.67 0.94 -10.27
N LEU A 333 3.99 0.41 -11.44
CA LEU A 333 5.36 0.42 -11.99
C LEU A 333 5.93 1.85 -12.05
N SER A 334 5.07 2.84 -12.33
CA SER A 334 5.46 4.25 -12.29
C SER A 334 5.92 4.70 -10.91
N LEU A 335 5.33 4.17 -9.84
CA LEU A 335 5.73 4.45 -8.46
C LEU A 335 7.12 3.83 -8.16
N ILE A 336 7.35 2.59 -8.55
CA ILE A 336 8.66 1.92 -8.40
C ILE A 336 9.74 2.71 -9.13
N ILE A 337 9.49 3.07 -10.39
CA ILE A 337 10.43 3.88 -11.20
C ILE A 337 10.69 5.24 -10.53
N ALA A 338 9.65 5.93 -10.06
CA ALA A 338 9.80 7.22 -9.40
C ALA A 338 10.71 7.11 -8.16
N PHE A 339 10.47 6.13 -7.29
CA PHE A 339 11.31 5.93 -6.12
C PHE A 339 12.72 5.47 -6.46
N ALA A 340 12.90 4.62 -7.47
CA ALA A 340 14.22 4.21 -7.94
C ALA A 340 15.02 5.43 -8.48
N LEU A 341 14.38 6.32 -9.22
CA LEU A 341 15.00 7.55 -9.71
C LEU A 341 15.38 8.50 -8.57
N VAL A 342 14.47 8.69 -7.60
CA VAL A 342 14.73 9.51 -6.41
C VAL A 342 15.90 8.93 -5.60
N SER A 343 15.91 7.62 -5.35
CA SER A 343 16.98 6.93 -4.63
C SER A 343 18.33 7.10 -5.35
N THR A 344 18.34 6.92 -6.65
CA THR A 344 19.53 7.10 -7.49
C THR A 344 20.02 8.55 -7.48
N ALA A 345 19.09 9.51 -7.55
CA ALA A 345 19.43 10.94 -7.50
C ALA A 345 20.05 11.34 -6.14
N ILE A 346 19.47 10.87 -5.04
CA ILE A 346 20.00 11.07 -3.67
C ILE A 346 21.40 10.46 -3.57
N PHE A 347 21.57 9.23 -4.05
CA PHE A 347 22.87 8.54 -4.06
C PHE A 347 23.92 9.33 -4.84
N ILE A 348 23.61 9.78 -6.07
CA ILE A 348 24.54 10.58 -6.90
C ILE A 348 24.87 11.91 -6.20
N TYR A 349 23.90 12.55 -5.56
CA TYR A 349 24.10 13.79 -4.83
C TYR A 349 25.07 13.60 -3.64
N LEU A 350 24.86 12.58 -2.82
CA LEU A 350 25.74 12.25 -1.69
C LEU A 350 27.16 11.89 -2.17
N LEU A 351 27.27 11.12 -3.22
CA LEU A 351 28.54 10.73 -3.82
C LEU A 351 29.33 11.99 -4.29
N ARG A 352 28.64 12.96 -4.92
CA ARG A 352 29.27 14.24 -5.33
C ARG A 352 29.82 15.03 -4.15
N ILE A 353 29.06 15.16 -3.06
CA ILE A 353 29.51 15.88 -1.87
C ILE A 353 30.79 15.25 -1.32
N ILE A 354 30.82 13.94 -1.14
CA ILE A 354 31.97 13.22 -0.58
C ILE A 354 33.20 13.31 -1.49
N ILE A 355 33.02 13.20 -2.81
CA ILE A 355 34.12 13.39 -3.76
C ILE A 355 34.67 14.83 -3.67
N GLN A 356 33.80 15.83 -3.50
CA GLN A 356 34.23 17.22 -3.35
C GLN A 356 35.00 17.44 -2.04
N GLU A 357 34.51 16.91 -0.93
CA GLU A 357 35.18 17.01 0.38
C GLU A 357 36.56 16.33 0.35
N ARG A 358 36.67 15.15 -0.26
CA ARG A 358 37.96 14.43 -0.42
C ARG A 358 38.98 15.16 -1.32
N LYS A 359 38.48 15.98 -2.26
CA LYS A 359 39.36 16.79 -3.14
C LYS A 359 39.84 18.07 -2.47
N GLN A 360 39.19 18.53 -1.38
CA GLN A 360 39.68 19.69 -0.65
C GLN A 360 40.95 19.31 0.10
N LYS A 361 42.05 20.03 -0.20
CA LYS A 361 43.27 19.90 0.58
C LYS A 361 42.94 20.23 2.03
N ALA A 362 43.48 19.49 2.97
CA ALA A 362 43.37 19.78 4.38
C ALA A 362 43.82 21.25 4.60
N LYS A 363 42.91 22.08 5.08
CA LYS A 363 43.16 23.50 5.38
C LYS A 363 43.65 23.72 6.83
N THR A 364 44.05 22.67 7.49
CA THR A 364 44.49 22.71 8.90
C THR A 364 45.84 22.03 9.08
N GLY A 365 46.66 22.56 9.94
CA GLY A 365 47.97 22.01 10.29
C GLY A 365 49.12 22.56 9.45
N ILE A 366 50.23 21.82 9.41
CA ILE A 366 51.49 22.23 8.80
C ILE A 366 51.33 22.58 7.32
N ASP A 367 50.47 21.89 6.58
CA ASP A 367 50.26 22.12 5.14
C ASP A 367 49.59 23.45 4.81
N GLU A 368 48.83 24.04 5.76
CA GLU A 368 48.21 25.35 5.59
C GLU A 368 49.20 26.51 5.69
N MET A 369 50.30 26.28 6.40
CA MET A 369 51.33 27.28 6.57
C MET A 369 52.19 27.45 5.33
N ILE A 370 52.35 26.39 4.49
CA ILE A 370 53.15 26.47 3.28
C ILE A 370 52.40 27.33 2.24
N GLY A 371 53.06 28.40 1.80
CA GLY A 371 52.48 29.43 0.90
C GLY A 371 51.72 30.53 1.58
N ALA A 372 51.49 30.45 2.90
CA ALA A 372 50.83 31.52 3.66
C ALA A 372 51.77 32.73 3.85
N VAL A 373 51.09 33.89 4.00
CA VAL A 373 51.80 35.17 4.27
C VAL A 373 51.97 35.29 5.77
N ALA A 374 53.22 35.51 6.20
CA ALA A 374 53.56 35.81 7.59
C ALA A 374 54.25 37.16 7.69
N LYS A 375 54.18 37.78 8.88
CA LYS A 375 54.83 39.06 9.13
C LYS A 375 56.03 38.90 10.06
N VAL A 376 57.19 39.45 9.68
CA VAL A 376 58.39 39.41 10.52
C VAL A 376 58.21 40.37 11.69
N ILE A 377 58.15 39.86 12.94
CA ILE A 377 57.99 40.65 14.16
C ILE A 377 59.30 40.91 14.87
N LYS A 378 60.29 40.00 14.77
CA LYS A 378 61.60 40.19 15.44
C LYS A 378 62.68 39.36 14.70
N ARG A 379 63.92 39.85 14.76
CA ARG A 379 65.11 39.11 14.29
C ARG A 379 66.12 38.99 15.43
N LYS A 380 66.69 37.87 15.63
CA LYS A 380 67.81 37.64 16.56
C LYS A 380 68.77 36.63 15.88
N ASN A 381 69.94 37.14 15.49
CA ASN A 381 70.95 36.45 14.67
C ASN A 381 70.32 36.00 13.35
N ASP A 382 70.45 34.69 13.00
CA ASP A 382 69.90 34.06 11.78
C ASP A 382 68.49 33.52 11.92
N ILE A 383 67.82 33.77 13.06
CA ILE A 383 66.47 33.33 13.35
C ILE A 383 65.52 34.53 13.36
N TYR A 384 64.49 34.43 12.50
CA TYR A 384 63.36 35.37 12.48
C TYR A 384 62.23 34.83 13.35
N LYS A 385 61.52 35.69 14.03
CA LYS A 385 60.22 35.37 14.57
C LYS A 385 59.18 35.98 13.65
N VAL A 386 58.25 35.15 13.16
CA VAL A 386 57.21 35.55 12.23
C VAL A 386 55.84 35.23 12.86
N GLU A 387 54.87 36.10 12.63
CA GLU A 387 53.50 35.92 13.02
C GLU A 387 52.73 35.40 11.81
N ILE A 388 52.09 34.25 12.01
CA ILE A 388 51.23 33.61 11.03
C ILE A 388 49.99 33.05 11.77
N HIS A 389 48.80 33.35 11.31
CA HIS A 389 47.51 32.91 11.93
C HIS A 389 47.44 33.23 13.45
N SER A 390 47.98 34.39 13.86
CA SER A 390 48.07 34.83 15.28
C SER A 390 49.00 34.00 16.19
N GLU A 391 49.83 33.13 15.58
CA GLU A 391 50.86 32.38 16.27
C GLU A 391 52.26 32.89 15.92
N VAL A 392 53.21 32.79 16.85
CA VAL A 392 54.60 33.22 16.66
C VAL A 392 55.48 32.01 16.41
N TRP A 393 56.02 31.94 15.21
CA TRP A 393 56.89 30.87 14.76
C TRP A 393 58.33 31.32 14.57
N ASN A 394 59.27 30.40 14.79
CA ASN A 394 60.66 30.60 14.40
C ASN A 394 60.82 30.39 12.90
N ALA A 395 61.58 31.22 12.22
CA ALA A 395 61.79 31.12 10.79
C ALA A 395 63.29 31.40 10.43
N LYS A 396 63.71 30.82 9.29
CA LYS A 396 64.99 31.08 8.65
C LYS A 396 64.77 31.55 7.22
N SER A 397 65.64 32.42 6.73
CA SER A 397 65.63 32.89 5.35
C SER A 397 67.01 32.85 4.78
N LYS A 398 67.11 32.60 3.47
CA LYS A 398 68.37 32.70 2.70
C LYS A 398 68.70 34.14 2.38
N GLU A 399 67.72 35.04 2.38
CA GLU A 399 67.83 36.48 2.12
C GLU A 399 67.62 37.28 3.38
N GLU A 400 68.26 38.43 3.48
CA GLU A 400 68.10 39.31 4.64
C GLU A 400 66.79 40.06 4.55
N ILE A 401 65.93 39.90 5.59
CA ILE A 401 64.60 40.48 5.61
C ILE A 401 64.47 41.45 6.78
N GLN A 402 63.92 42.65 6.53
CA GLN A 402 63.70 43.67 7.55
C GLN A 402 62.49 43.31 8.41
N VAL A 403 62.54 43.65 9.70
CA VAL A 403 61.45 43.57 10.63
C VAL A 403 60.25 44.40 10.14
N GLY A 404 59.05 43.87 10.19
CA GLY A 404 57.79 44.44 9.70
C GLY A 404 57.40 44.13 8.29
N LYS A 405 58.28 43.49 7.48
CA LYS A 405 57.96 43.07 6.12
C LYS A 405 57.17 41.74 6.08
N GLU A 406 56.34 41.61 5.06
CA GLU A 406 55.62 40.38 4.76
C GLU A 406 56.49 39.39 4.04
N VAL A 407 56.33 38.13 4.39
CA VAL A 407 57.10 36.98 3.86
C VAL A 407 56.16 35.85 3.49
N ILE A 408 56.58 34.99 2.63
CA ILE A 408 55.85 33.75 2.25
C ILE A 408 56.61 32.54 2.82
N VAL A 409 55.88 31.65 3.45
CA VAL A 409 56.44 30.37 3.94
C VAL A 409 56.65 29.44 2.74
N GLU A 410 57.92 28.98 2.52
CA GLU A 410 58.26 28.07 1.46
C GLU A 410 58.16 26.58 1.86
N SER A 411 58.66 26.29 3.06
CA SER A 411 58.64 24.93 3.64
C SER A 411 58.77 25.00 5.15
N ILE A 412 58.53 23.87 5.81
CA ILE A 412 58.61 23.72 7.25
C ILE A 412 59.61 22.58 7.56
N ASP A 413 60.54 22.86 8.41
CA ASP A 413 61.54 21.90 8.92
C ASP A 413 61.38 21.79 10.45
N GLY A 414 60.65 20.78 10.90
CA GLY A 414 60.25 20.63 12.30
C GLY A 414 59.39 21.78 12.81
N LEU A 415 59.96 22.61 13.69
CA LEU A 415 59.29 23.81 14.27
C LEU A 415 59.83 25.13 13.69
N VAL A 416 60.59 25.06 12.57
CA VAL A 416 61.21 26.24 11.95
C VAL A 416 60.69 26.40 10.52
N LEU A 417 60.11 27.56 10.23
CA LEU A 417 59.61 27.92 8.91
C LEU A 417 60.75 28.36 8.00
N GLN A 418 60.80 27.93 6.77
CA GLN A 418 61.65 28.51 5.73
C GLN A 418 60.86 29.58 5.00
N ILE A 419 61.33 30.81 5.03
CA ILE A 419 60.63 31.99 4.50
C ILE A 419 61.41 32.70 3.39
N LYS A 420 60.66 33.31 2.48
CA LYS A 420 61.19 34.23 1.47
C LYS A 420 60.44 35.57 1.47
N PRO A 421 61.12 36.64 0.98
CA PRO A 421 60.41 37.92 0.80
C PRO A 421 59.19 37.74 -0.13
N LYS A 422 58.05 38.38 0.23
CA LYS A 422 56.95 38.51 -0.69
C LYS A 422 57.32 39.50 -1.75
N LYS A 423 57.55 39.07 -3.00
CA LYS A 423 57.72 39.95 -4.13
C LYS A 423 56.44 40.71 -4.38
N GLU A 424 56.50 42.04 -4.48
CA GLU A 424 55.36 42.90 -4.80
C GLU A 424 54.75 42.59 -6.15
#